data_1488db335ae71f8fc174ba6a6e7bbd70
#
_entry.id   1488db335ae71f8fc174ba6a6e7bbd70
#
_cell.length_a   1.000
_cell.length_b   1.000
_cell.length_c   1.000
_cell.angle_alpha   90.00
_cell.angle_beta   90.00
_cell.angle_gamma   90.00
#
_symmetry.space_group_name_H-M   'P 1'
#
loop_
_entity.id
_entity.type
_entity.pdbx_description
1 polymer ?
#
loop_
_entity_poly.entity_id
_entity_poly.type
_entity_poly.pdbx_seq_one_letter_code
_entity_poly.pdbx_strand_id
1 'polypeptide(L)'
;MRLLKSADSGAERAGSIDNRALSGMLAYAISGHTFSAGWQRMNGDNSMPYLDGSNPYLVNYVQVNDFAAAQERSWQLRYDYDFKALGVHGLTFFTRYIYGDHIKVPGSTAEGKEWERDTEFKYQVQSGTFKDVSVRLRNSTYRSNYEKWARDMDETRVIVSYSFSAF
;
A
#
# COMPACT_ATOMS: atom_id res chain seq x y z
N MET A 1 -8.35 11.67 7.21
CA MET A 1 -9.20 10.63 7.78
C MET A 1 -10.23 10.22 6.75
N ARG A 2 -10.50 8.92 6.60
CA ARG A 2 -11.44 8.36 5.62
C ARG A 2 -12.26 7.25 6.26
N LEU A 3 -13.56 7.18 5.95
CA LEU A 3 -14.47 6.09 6.35
C LEU A 3 -15.10 5.51 5.08
N LEU A 4 -15.00 4.19 4.92
CA LEU A 4 -15.63 3.42 3.87
C LEU A 4 -16.55 2.38 4.51
N LYS A 5 -17.70 2.12 3.90
CA LYS A 5 -18.64 1.08 4.33
C LYS A 5 -19.04 0.26 3.11
N SER A 6 -18.98 -1.06 3.23
CA SER A 6 -19.52 -2.02 2.28
C SER A 6 -20.58 -2.87 2.96
N ALA A 7 -21.69 -3.06 2.31
CA ALA A 7 -22.76 -3.93 2.74
C ALA A 7 -23.34 -4.61 1.50
N ASP A 8 -23.82 -5.82 1.69
CA ASP A 8 -24.57 -6.56 0.67
C ASP A 8 -25.90 -5.90 0.34
N SER A 9 -26.39 -6.17 -0.85
CA SER A 9 -27.74 -5.83 -1.27
C SER A 9 -28.27 -6.87 -2.28
N GLY A 10 -29.57 -7.15 -2.22
CA GLY A 10 -30.23 -8.10 -3.14
C GLY A 10 -30.10 -9.56 -2.68
N ALA A 11 -29.84 -10.47 -3.61
CA ALA A 11 -29.93 -11.92 -3.37
C ALA A 11 -28.71 -12.56 -2.66
N GLU A 12 -27.75 -11.78 -2.18
CA GLU A 12 -26.57 -12.21 -1.40
C GLU A 12 -25.82 -13.43 -1.96
N ARG A 13 -25.77 -13.59 -3.31
CA ARG A 13 -25.20 -14.77 -3.95
C ARG A 13 -23.71 -15.00 -3.69
N ALA A 14 -23.00 -13.97 -3.23
CA ALA A 14 -21.59 -14.03 -2.82
C ALA A 14 -21.42 -14.17 -1.31
N GLY A 15 -22.52 -14.37 -0.56
CA GLY A 15 -22.53 -14.35 0.89
C GLY A 15 -22.77 -12.95 1.46
N SER A 16 -23.04 -12.88 2.77
CA SER A 16 -23.25 -11.60 3.46
C SER A 16 -21.95 -10.81 3.55
N ILE A 17 -22.01 -9.53 3.20
CA ILE A 17 -20.89 -8.59 3.26
C ILE A 17 -21.25 -7.44 4.20
N ASP A 18 -20.56 -7.33 5.32
CA ASP A 18 -20.57 -6.15 6.18
C ASP A 18 -19.14 -5.83 6.60
N ASN A 19 -18.58 -4.78 6.01
CA ASN A 19 -17.25 -4.29 6.35
C ASN A 19 -17.26 -2.76 6.43
N ARG A 20 -16.53 -2.23 7.41
CA ARG A 20 -16.29 -0.81 7.58
C ARG A 20 -14.80 -0.58 7.74
N ALA A 21 -14.21 0.16 6.83
CA ALA A 21 -12.83 0.57 6.88
C ALA A 21 -12.73 2.02 7.40
N LEU A 22 -11.98 2.21 8.48
CA LEU A 22 -11.63 3.52 9.01
C LEU A 22 -10.12 3.69 8.93
N SER A 23 -9.66 4.77 8.30
CA SER A 23 -8.24 5.01 8.12
C SER A 23 -7.86 6.48 8.19
N GLY A 24 -6.60 6.75 8.48
CA GLY A 24 -6.03 8.08 8.50
C GLY A 24 -4.53 8.06 8.32
N MET A 25 -3.99 9.15 7.78
CA MET A 25 -2.56 9.36 7.63
C MET A 25 -2.22 10.80 7.99
N LEU A 26 -1.10 10.97 8.67
CA LEU A 26 -0.47 12.26 8.97
C LEU A 26 0.89 12.28 8.28
N ALA A 27 1.23 13.42 7.67
CA ALA A 27 2.53 13.62 7.05
C ALA A 27 3.14 14.96 7.47
N TYR A 28 4.45 14.97 7.68
CA TYR A 28 5.24 16.14 7.96
C TYR A 28 6.40 16.24 6.97
N ALA A 29 6.48 17.37 6.28
CA ALA A 29 7.50 17.61 5.25
C ALA A 29 8.43 18.74 5.66
N ILE A 30 9.74 18.54 5.51
CA ILE A 30 10.79 19.54 5.76
C ILE A 30 12.02 19.27 4.90
N SER A 31 12.52 20.27 4.18
CA SER A 31 13.81 20.23 3.45
C SER A 31 14.00 18.98 2.58
N GLY A 32 12.99 18.58 1.83
CA GLY A 32 13.01 17.39 0.97
C GLY A 32 12.69 16.07 1.68
N HIS A 33 12.62 16.06 3.01
CA HIS A 33 12.20 14.92 3.81
C HIS A 33 10.69 14.94 4.02
N THR A 34 10.03 13.79 3.93
CA THR A 34 8.63 13.63 4.35
C THR A 34 8.52 12.39 5.23
N PHE A 35 8.00 12.59 6.44
CA PHE A 35 7.71 11.54 7.40
C PHE A 35 6.21 11.36 7.48
N SER A 36 5.72 10.15 7.32
CA SER A 36 4.29 9.86 7.38
C SER A 36 4.00 8.71 8.34
N ALA A 37 2.93 8.85 9.09
CA ALA A 37 2.38 7.79 9.94
C ALA A 37 0.91 7.57 9.56
N GLY A 38 0.56 6.34 9.27
CA GLY A 38 -0.79 5.92 8.88
C GLY A 38 -1.33 4.84 9.79
N TRP A 39 -2.65 4.77 9.87
CA TRP A 39 -3.37 3.70 10.55
C TRP A 39 -4.65 3.35 9.78
N GLN A 40 -5.06 2.10 9.91
CA GLN A 40 -6.25 1.57 9.27
C GLN A 40 -6.87 0.49 10.16
N ARG A 41 -8.19 0.45 10.21
CA ARG A 41 -8.94 -0.56 10.94
C ARG A 41 -10.10 -1.06 10.10
N MET A 42 -10.19 -2.37 9.96
CA MET A 42 -11.32 -3.09 9.42
C MET A 42 -12.26 -3.52 10.54
N ASN A 43 -13.55 -3.30 10.36
CA ASN A 43 -14.59 -3.78 11.25
C ASN A 43 -15.58 -4.56 10.42
N GLY A 44 -15.82 -5.80 10.80
CA GLY A 44 -16.68 -6.74 10.08
C GLY A 44 -16.09 -8.12 10.01
N ASP A 45 -16.90 -9.08 9.60
CA ASP A 45 -16.51 -10.49 9.54
C ASP A 45 -15.94 -10.92 8.18
N ASN A 46 -15.89 -10.00 7.23
CA ASN A 46 -15.37 -10.19 5.88
C ASN A 46 -14.22 -9.22 5.61
N SER A 47 -13.33 -9.58 4.70
CA SER A 47 -12.38 -8.64 4.11
C SER A 47 -13.11 -7.50 3.39
N MET A 48 -12.50 -6.32 3.29
CA MET A 48 -13.06 -5.20 2.53
C MET A 48 -13.20 -5.59 1.05
N PRO A 49 -14.42 -5.62 0.49
CA PRO A 49 -14.61 -5.98 -0.90
C PRO A 49 -14.21 -4.82 -1.82
N TYR A 50 -13.50 -5.12 -2.89
CA TYR A 50 -13.21 -4.21 -3.99
C TYR A 50 -12.97 -5.02 -5.28
N LEU A 51 -13.07 -4.35 -6.42
CA LEU A 51 -12.78 -4.98 -7.69
C LEU A 51 -11.27 -5.11 -7.87
N ASP A 52 -10.81 -6.30 -8.22
CA ASP A 52 -9.40 -6.55 -8.50
C ASP A 52 -8.87 -5.59 -9.58
N GLY A 53 -7.65 -5.09 -9.39
CA GLY A 53 -7.04 -4.07 -10.23
C GLY A 53 -7.53 -2.64 -9.97
N SER A 54 -8.54 -2.42 -9.10
CA SER A 54 -8.98 -1.10 -8.69
C SER A 54 -8.28 -0.63 -7.41
N ASN A 55 -8.15 0.69 -7.22
CA ASN A 55 -7.66 1.24 -5.97
C ASN A 55 -8.83 1.33 -4.96
N PRO A 56 -8.81 0.57 -3.85
CA PRO A 56 -9.86 0.61 -2.83
C PRO A 56 -9.81 1.88 -1.96
N TYR A 57 -8.86 2.80 -2.23
CA TYR A 57 -8.65 4.03 -1.46
C TYR A 57 -8.33 3.80 0.02
N LEU A 58 -7.78 2.66 0.36
CA LEU A 58 -7.30 2.34 1.70
C LEU A 58 -5.90 2.94 1.92
N VAL A 59 -5.63 3.43 3.14
CA VAL A 59 -4.35 4.06 3.48
C VAL A 59 -3.19 3.06 3.39
N ASN A 60 -3.43 1.83 3.78
CA ASN A 60 -2.44 0.76 3.80
C ASN A 60 -2.55 -0.19 2.59
N TYR A 61 -3.24 0.22 1.51
CA TYR A 61 -3.15 -0.46 0.22
C TYR A 61 -1.80 -0.17 -0.41
N VAL A 62 -0.93 -1.18 -0.43
CA VAL A 62 0.48 -0.99 -0.75
C VAL A 62 0.93 -1.86 -1.93
N GLN A 63 2.21 -2.22 -2.04
CA GLN A 63 2.77 -2.85 -3.23
C GLN A 63 2.31 -4.30 -3.42
N VAL A 64 2.27 -5.06 -2.33
CA VAL A 64 2.03 -6.50 -2.33
C VAL A 64 0.67 -6.78 -1.68
N ASN A 65 0.38 -6.14 -0.56
CA ASN A 65 -0.80 -6.43 0.25
C ASN A 65 -1.72 -5.21 0.41
N ASP A 66 -2.97 -5.45 0.74
CA ASP A 66 -4.02 -4.45 0.92
C ASP A 66 -4.33 -4.14 2.39
N PHE A 67 -3.86 -4.97 3.32
CA PHE A 67 -4.14 -4.84 4.76
C PHE A 67 -5.65 -4.65 5.04
N ALA A 68 -6.47 -5.39 4.32
CA ALA A 68 -7.92 -5.25 4.30
C ALA A 68 -8.65 -6.52 4.75
N ALA A 69 -7.98 -7.37 5.51
CA ALA A 69 -8.55 -8.60 6.05
C ALA A 69 -9.63 -8.32 7.11
N ALA A 70 -10.49 -9.32 7.39
CA ALA A 70 -11.53 -9.20 8.39
C ALA A 70 -10.94 -8.86 9.78
N GLN A 71 -11.49 -7.82 10.43
CA GLN A 71 -11.12 -7.31 11.76
C GLN A 71 -9.69 -6.76 11.88
N GLU A 72 -8.94 -6.69 10.81
CA GLU A 72 -7.55 -6.26 10.79
C GLU A 72 -7.37 -4.84 11.31
N ARG A 73 -6.29 -4.65 12.05
CA ARG A 73 -5.77 -3.36 12.49
C ARG A 73 -4.36 -3.23 11.95
N SER A 74 -4.11 -2.19 11.18
CA SER A 74 -2.79 -1.98 10.61
C SER A 74 -2.31 -0.55 10.80
N TRP A 75 -0.99 -0.41 10.91
CA TRP A 75 -0.31 0.88 10.96
C TRP A 75 0.85 0.89 9.97
N GLN A 76 1.23 2.09 9.55
CA GLN A 76 2.31 2.31 8.60
C GLN A 76 3.20 3.47 9.05
N LEU A 77 4.50 3.28 8.90
CA LEU A 77 5.47 4.37 8.91
C LEU A 77 6.10 4.46 7.54
N ARG A 78 6.23 5.68 7.03
CA ARG A 78 6.80 5.95 5.72
C ARG A 78 7.75 7.14 5.80
N TYR A 79 8.85 7.02 5.09
CA TYR A 79 9.80 8.09 4.87
C TYR A 79 10.03 8.26 3.37
N ASP A 80 9.96 9.50 2.90
CA ASP A 80 10.26 9.90 1.53
C ASP A 80 11.37 10.95 1.53
N TYR A 81 12.21 10.93 0.50
CA TYR A 81 13.25 11.94 0.29
C TYR A 81 13.29 12.39 -1.16
N ASP A 82 13.23 13.71 -1.38
CA ASP A 82 13.46 14.34 -2.67
C ASP A 82 14.89 14.88 -2.73
N PHE A 83 15.73 14.25 -3.53
CA PHE A 83 17.14 14.63 -3.69
C PHE A 83 17.34 15.98 -4.38
N LYS A 84 16.28 16.62 -4.86
CA LYS A 84 16.32 18.01 -5.32
C LYS A 84 16.90 18.93 -4.24
N ALA A 85 16.65 18.65 -2.98
CA ALA A 85 17.24 19.38 -1.85
C ALA A 85 18.77 19.33 -1.81
N LEU A 86 19.39 18.32 -2.45
CA LEU A 86 20.84 18.17 -2.60
C LEU A 86 21.32 18.51 -4.04
N GLY A 87 20.46 19.12 -4.86
CA GLY A 87 20.78 19.48 -6.24
C GLY A 87 20.60 18.36 -7.26
N VAL A 88 20.19 17.15 -6.85
CA VAL A 88 19.94 16.02 -7.77
C VAL A 88 18.47 15.99 -8.16
N HIS A 89 18.15 16.70 -9.23
CA HIS A 89 16.78 16.79 -9.75
C HIS A 89 16.31 15.48 -10.36
N GLY A 90 15.06 15.10 -10.07
CA GLY A 90 14.42 13.89 -10.63
C GLY A 90 14.71 12.60 -9.87
N LEU A 91 15.64 12.61 -8.89
CA LEU A 91 15.88 11.46 -8.03
C LEU A 91 15.01 11.56 -6.76
N THR A 92 14.26 10.52 -6.48
CA THR A 92 13.46 10.37 -5.26
C THR A 92 13.67 8.99 -4.64
N PHE A 93 13.49 8.93 -3.35
CA PHE A 93 13.56 7.70 -2.56
C PHE A 93 12.34 7.62 -1.67
N PHE A 94 11.79 6.41 -1.44
CA PHE A 94 10.98 6.16 -0.28
C PHE A 94 11.24 4.78 0.33
N THR A 95 10.95 4.68 1.61
CA THR A 95 10.79 3.40 2.29
C THR A 95 9.58 3.47 3.22
N ARG A 96 8.87 2.34 3.36
CA ARG A 96 7.75 2.22 4.30
C ARG A 96 7.72 0.85 4.92
N TYR A 97 7.20 0.79 6.12
CA TYR A 97 6.92 -0.43 6.85
C TYR A 97 5.48 -0.40 7.32
N ILE A 98 4.76 -1.48 7.04
CA ILE A 98 3.38 -1.68 7.43
C ILE A 98 3.30 -2.96 8.26
N TYR A 99 2.49 -2.92 9.31
CA TYR A 99 2.21 -4.08 10.15
C TYR A 99 0.71 -4.17 10.40
N GLY A 100 0.16 -5.38 10.26
CA GLY A 100 -1.23 -5.72 10.52
C GLY A 100 -1.36 -6.83 11.55
N ASP A 101 -2.36 -6.73 12.41
CA ASP A 101 -2.71 -7.74 13.41
C ASP A 101 -4.24 -7.84 13.59
N HIS A 102 -4.70 -8.66 14.56
CA HIS A 102 -6.12 -8.91 14.84
C HIS A 102 -6.89 -9.49 13.65
N ILE A 103 -6.21 -10.13 12.71
CA ILE A 103 -6.84 -10.70 11.53
C ILE A 103 -7.64 -11.95 11.92
N LYS A 104 -8.94 -11.91 11.60
CA LYS A 104 -9.82 -13.08 11.72
C LYS A 104 -9.53 -14.07 10.59
N VAL A 105 -8.84 -15.16 10.92
CA VAL A 105 -8.51 -16.20 9.95
C VAL A 105 -9.66 -17.19 9.85
N PRO A 106 -10.28 -17.39 8.66
CA PRO A 106 -11.36 -18.35 8.49
C PRO A 106 -10.94 -19.77 8.93
N GLY A 107 -11.79 -20.41 9.76
CA GLY A 107 -11.53 -21.78 10.24
C GLY A 107 -10.44 -21.92 11.31
N SER A 108 -9.91 -20.80 11.82
CA SER A 108 -8.88 -20.80 12.87
C SER A 108 -9.30 -19.96 14.07
N THR A 109 -8.85 -20.35 15.26
CA THR A 109 -8.93 -19.51 16.48
C THR A 109 -7.66 -18.67 16.68
N ALA A 110 -6.62 -18.91 15.89
CA ALA A 110 -5.38 -18.15 15.95
C ALA A 110 -5.54 -16.79 15.23
N GLU A 111 -4.97 -15.76 15.85
CA GLU A 111 -4.90 -14.42 15.25
C GLU A 111 -3.90 -14.37 14.12
N GLY A 112 -4.34 -13.88 12.96
CA GLY A 112 -3.46 -13.59 11.83
C GLY A 112 -2.69 -12.29 12.05
N LYS A 113 -1.45 -12.28 11.57
CA LYS A 113 -0.54 -11.12 11.56
C LYS A 113 0.23 -11.10 10.25
N GLU A 114 0.48 -9.88 9.78
CA GLU A 114 1.24 -9.70 8.53
C GLU A 114 2.03 -8.39 8.56
N TRP A 115 3.07 -8.32 7.73
CA TRP A 115 3.81 -7.08 7.56
C TRP A 115 4.40 -6.99 6.16
N GLU A 116 4.61 -5.76 5.72
CA GLU A 116 5.24 -5.46 4.43
C GLU A 116 6.24 -4.32 4.60
N ARG A 117 7.38 -4.45 3.93
CA ARG A 117 8.36 -3.37 3.78
C ARG A 117 8.56 -3.13 2.30
N ASP A 118 8.37 -1.89 1.88
CA ASP A 118 8.66 -1.43 0.52
C ASP A 118 9.79 -0.40 0.54
N THR A 119 10.64 -0.47 -0.47
CA THR A 119 11.70 0.52 -0.70
C THR A 119 11.80 0.79 -2.20
N GLU A 120 11.84 2.05 -2.59
CA GLU A 120 11.96 2.44 -3.99
C GLU A 120 12.95 3.59 -4.18
N PHE A 121 13.79 3.46 -5.18
CA PHE A 121 14.47 4.58 -5.82
C PHE A 121 13.82 4.84 -7.18
N LYS A 122 13.53 6.09 -7.47
CA LYS A 122 13.02 6.54 -8.77
C LYS A 122 13.89 7.66 -9.29
N TYR A 123 14.30 7.55 -10.56
CA TYR A 123 14.94 8.64 -11.29
C TYR A 123 14.12 8.98 -12.52
N GLN A 124 13.85 10.25 -12.74
CA GLN A 124 13.23 10.78 -13.96
C GLN A 124 14.21 11.67 -14.69
N VAL A 125 14.46 11.38 -15.96
CA VAL A 125 15.35 12.16 -16.82
C VAL A 125 14.77 13.55 -17.03
N GLN A 126 15.54 14.59 -16.71
CA GLN A 126 15.05 15.98 -16.65
C GLN A 126 15.18 16.72 -18.00
N SER A 127 16.08 16.28 -18.91
CA SER A 127 16.35 16.96 -20.16
C SER A 127 16.94 16.03 -21.21
N GLY A 128 17.10 16.50 -22.45
CA GLY A 128 17.67 15.75 -23.57
C GLY A 128 16.68 14.81 -24.25
N THR A 129 17.19 13.92 -25.11
CA THR A 129 16.40 13.00 -25.94
C THR A 129 15.52 12.04 -25.12
N PHE A 130 15.95 11.69 -23.92
CA PHE A 130 15.24 10.78 -23.02
C PHE A 130 14.48 11.51 -21.91
N LYS A 131 14.23 12.81 -22.08
CA LYS A 131 13.40 13.56 -21.13
C LYS A 131 12.09 12.82 -20.87
N ASP A 132 11.62 12.86 -19.61
CA ASP A 132 10.40 12.21 -19.12
C ASP A 132 10.44 10.65 -19.07
N VAL A 133 11.56 10.02 -19.50
CA VAL A 133 11.80 8.62 -19.14
C VAL A 133 12.05 8.53 -17.65
N SER A 134 11.38 7.60 -16.98
CA SER A 134 11.63 7.29 -15.56
C SER A 134 12.05 5.84 -15.38
N VAL A 135 13.00 5.63 -14.47
CA VAL A 135 13.46 4.31 -14.05
C VAL A 135 13.20 4.18 -12.56
N ARG A 136 12.59 3.06 -12.14
CA ARG A 136 12.35 2.75 -10.73
C ARG A 136 13.00 1.41 -10.40
N LEU A 137 13.69 1.37 -9.29
CA LEU A 137 14.14 0.14 -8.63
C LEU A 137 13.33 0.00 -7.36
N ARG A 138 12.49 -1.03 -7.28
CA ARG A 138 11.60 -1.27 -6.17
C ARG A 138 11.87 -2.64 -5.57
N ASN A 139 11.92 -2.72 -4.25
CA ASN A 139 11.98 -3.96 -3.50
C ASN A 139 10.83 -3.99 -2.49
N SER A 140 10.14 -5.11 -2.42
CA SER A 140 9.08 -5.38 -1.45
C SER A 140 9.36 -6.71 -0.75
N THR A 141 9.16 -6.73 0.55
CA THR A 141 9.23 -7.91 1.41
C THR A 141 7.93 -8.03 2.18
N TYR A 142 7.21 -9.12 2.00
CA TYR A 142 5.96 -9.43 2.71
C TYR A 142 6.08 -10.72 3.50
N ARG A 143 5.52 -10.77 4.70
CA ARG A 143 5.46 -11.95 5.57
C ARG A 143 4.13 -12.01 6.30
N SER A 144 3.59 -13.24 6.46
CA SER A 144 2.40 -13.47 7.29
C SER A 144 2.52 -14.79 8.07
N ASN A 145 1.77 -14.90 9.15
CA ASN A 145 1.67 -16.15 9.93
C ASN A 145 0.45 -16.99 9.53
N TYR A 146 -0.31 -16.58 8.52
CA TYR A 146 -1.49 -17.27 8.01
C TYR A 146 -1.47 -17.31 6.48
N GLU A 147 -2.23 -18.25 5.90
CA GLU A 147 -2.34 -18.34 4.44
C GLU A 147 -3.47 -17.41 3.96
N LYS A 148 -3.12 -16.41 3.17
CA LYS A 148 -4.03 -15.59 2.39
C LYS A 148 -3.90 -15.99 0.92
N TRP A 149 -2.86 -15.53 0.24
CA TRP A 149 -2.47 -15.87 -1.12
C TRP A 149 -0.96 -16.15 -1.21
N ALA A 150 -0.19 -15.66 -0.24
CA ALA A 150 1.20 -15.99 0.00
C ALA A 150 1.54 -15.75 1.47
N ARG A 151 2.39 -16.59 2.07
CA ARG A 151 2.91 -16.36 3.43
C ARG A 151 4.14 -15.48 3.41
N ASP A 152 5.01 -15.72 2.44
CA ASP A 152 6.29 -15.05 2.30
C ASP A 152 6.50 -14.66 0.84
N MET A 153 6.85 -13.40 0.61
CA MET A 153 7.19 -12.90 -0.71
C MET A 153 8.34 -11.89 -0.62
N ASP A 154 9.34 -12.07 -1.46
CA ASP A 154 10.38 -11.09 -1.75
C ASP A 154 10.33 -10.78 -3.23
N GLU A 155 10.20 -9.51 -3.56
CA GLU A 155 10.08 -9.07 -4.94
C GLU A 155 11.00 -7.88 -5.20
N THR A 156 11.71 -7.93 -6.33
CA THR A 156 12.45 -6.78 -6.85
C THR A 156 12.01 -6.50 -8.27
N ARG A 157 11.59 -5.26 -8.52
CA ARG A 157 11.16 -4.78 -9.85
C ARG A 157 12.05 -3.67 -10.34
N VAL A 158 12.45 -3.77 -11.62
CA VAL A 158 12.96 -2.64 -12.40
C VAL A 158 11.83 -2.20 -13.33
N ILE A 159 11.40 -0.96 -13.21
CA ILE A 159 10.28 -0.42 -13.99
C ILE A 159 10.78 0.77 -14.79
N VAL A 160 10.69 0.67 -16.12
CA VAL A 160 10.98 1.78 -17.02
C VAL A 160 9.66 2.29 -17.59
N SER A 161 9.44 3.60 -17.50
CA SER A 161 8.22 4.23 -17.99
C SER A 161 8.60 5.47 -18.81
N TYR A 162 7.87 5.72 -19.88
CA TYR A 162 7.96 6.93 -20.69
C TYR A 162 6.56 7.51 -20.87
N SER A 163 6.41 8.78 -20.54
CA SER A 163 5.16 9.51 -20.76
C SER A 163 5.34 10.43 -21.98
N PHE A 164 4.52 10.24 -22.99
CA PHE A 164 4.49 11.11 -24.16
C PHE A 164 3.11 11.72 -24.32
N SER A 165 3.09 12.99 -24.80
CA SER A 165 1.86 13.64 -25.24
C SER A 165 1.80 13.54 -26.76
N ALA A 166 0.67 13.11 -27.29
CA ALA A 166 0.47 12.97 -28.73
C ALA A 166 -0.03 14.26 -29.39
N PHE A 167 -0.17 15.38 -28.58
CA PHE A 167 -0.64 16.69 -29.06
C PHE A 167 0.01 17.82 -28.27
#